data_5b66feb20a0a59b30060bd8b85231a42
#
_entry.id   5b66feb20a0a59b30060bd8b85231a42
#
_cell.length_a   1.000
_cell.length_b   1.000
_cell.length_c   1.000
_cell.angle_alpha   90.00
_cell.angle_beta   90.00
_cell.angle_gamma   90.00
#
_symmetry.space_group_name_H-M   'P 1'
#
loop_
_entity.id
_entity.type
_entity.pdbx_description
1 polymer ?
#
loop_
_entity_poly.entity_id
_entity_poly.type
_entity_poly.pdbx_seq_one_letter_code
_entity_poly.pdbx_strand_id
1 'polypeptide(L)'
;YPLELGSGSFIPGFEEQLVGVKKGEEKDVEVTFPENYQAAELAGQPATFHCTVHEVKYKDLPELNDELIKKLKIENVETVDAYKEKVKTDLTAQKEREAEENFTNELLGKVCDNANVEIPAVMIDAEVDRMYKEFEGRMQQSGFTAKQFLEATHQTEEAIRAQMSPEAAARVKTQLVLEAIVKAESIEASDEDVEKEFTTMSEMYNMEVEKIKSLISPESIKADLANQKALDFIKTSVK
;
A
#
# COMPACT_ATOMS: atom_id res chain seq x y z
N TYR A 1 26.79 -6.94 -16.02
CA TYR A 1 25.70 -6.45 -15.15
C TYR A 1 26.08 -5.09 -14.55
N PRO A 2 25.23 -4.07 -14.58
CA PRO A 2 25.46 -2.80 -13.88
C PRO A 2 25.20 -2.98 -12.39
N LEU A 3 26.22 -2.73 -11.55
CA LEU A 3 26.16 -2.82 -10.11
C LEU A 3 26.50 -1.46 -9.50
N GLU A 4 25.65 -0.95 -8.61
CA GLU A 4 25.93 0.20 -7.79
C GLU A 4 26.48 -0.25 -6.44
N LEU A 5 27.76 0.04 -6.16
CA LEU A 5 28.39 -0.30 -4.88
C LEU A 5 27.74 0.49 -3.74
N GLY A 6 27.40 -0.20 -2.67
CA GLY A 6 26.67 0.38 -1.52
C GLY A 6 25.15 0.32 -1.64
N SER A 7 24.61 -0.26 -2.73
CA SER A 7 23.16 -0.43 -2.89
C SER A 7 22.56 -1.51 -2.01
N GLY A 8 23.37 -2.47 -1.56
CA GLY A 8 22.92 -3.66 -0.83
C GLY A 8 22.08 -4.62 -1.67
N SER A 9 22.15 -4.50 -3.01
CA SER A 9 21.35 -5.33 -3.93
C SER A 9 21.96 -6.70 -4.21
N PHE A 10 23.21 -6.89 -3.82
CA PHE A 10 23.93 -8.16 -3.95
C PHE A 10 24.11 -8.86 -2.61
N ILE A 11 24.62 -10.09 -2.67
CA ILE A 11 24.94 -10.92 -1.49
C ILE A 11 25.87 -10.12 -0.56
N PRO A 12 25.63 -10.12 0.76
CA PRO A 12 26.50 -9.44 1.72
C PRO A 12 27.97 -9.82 1.55
N GLY A 13 28.83 -8.82 1.58
CA GLY A 13 30.28 -9.00 1.35
C GLY A 13 30.72 -8.96 -0.11
N PHE A 14 29.80 -8.92 -1.08
CA PHE A 14 30.14 -8.87 -2.51
C PHE A 14 30.58 -7.47 -2.94
N GLU A 15 29.78 -6.46 -2.61
CA GLU A 15 30.02 -5.07 -3.02
C GLU A 15 31.27 -4.51 -2.35
N GLU A 16 31.51 -4.84 -1.08
CA GLU A 16 32.66 -4.38 -0.30
C GLU A 16 33.99 -4.85 -0.90
N GLN A 17 34.03 -6.06 -1.45
CA GLN A 17 35.24 -6.60 -2.07
C GLN A 17 35.54 -5.93 -3.41
N LEU A 18 34.57 -5.31 -4.06
CA LEU A 18 34.77 -4.58 -5.32
C LEU A 18 35.12 -3.10 -5.12
N VAL A 19 35.21 -2.63 -3.88
CA VAL A 19 35.65 -1.24 -3.62
C VAL A 19 37.07 -1.03 -4.08
N GLY A 20 37.29 0.02 -4.90
CA GLY A 20 38.61 0.41 -5.39
C GLY A 20 39.09 -0.31 -6.65
N VAL A 21 38.31 -1.23 -7.22
CA VAL A 21 38.68 -1.88 -8.49
C VAL A 21 38.66 -0.91 -9.66
N LYS A 22 39.51 -1.16 -10.68
CA LYS A 22 39.66 -0.33 -11.86
C LYS A 22 39.05 -0.99 -13.09
N LYS A 23 38.76 -0.17 -14.10
CA LYS A 23 38.34 -0.67 -15.41
C LYS A 23 39.37 -1.65 -15.98
N GLY A 24 38.92 -2.82 -16.44
CA GLY A 24 39.76 -3.89 -17.00
C GLY A 24 40.38 -4.80 -15.94
N GLU A 25 40.13 -4.57 -14.65
CA GLU A 25 40.62 -5.43 -13.58
C GLU A 25 39.74 -6.66 -13.44
N GLU A 26 40.39 -7.79 -13.18
CA GLU A 26 39.71 -9.06 -12.83
C GLU A 26 39.90 -9.33 -11.35
N LYS A 27 38.81 -9.74 -10.68
CA LYS A 27 38.85 -10.00 -9.26
C LYS A 27 37.93 -11.15 -8.90
N ASP A 28 38.43 -12.07 -8.09
CA ASP A 28 37.65 -13.10 -7.48
C ASP A 28 37.01 -12.55 -6.20
N VAL A 29 35.68 -12.71 -6.10
CA VAL A 29 34.88 -12.26 -4.99
C VAL A 29 34.31 -13.50 -4.30
N GLU A 30 34.77 -13.75 -3.08
CA GLU A 30 34.34 -14.91 -2.27
C GLU A 30 33.25 -14.47 -1.31
N VAL A 31 32.07 -15.08 -1.40
CA VAL A 31 30.92 -14.79 -0.55
C VAL A 31 30.20 -16.07 -0.15
N THR A 32 29.40 -15.99 0.91
CA THR A 32 28.52 -17.07 1.33
C THR A 32 27.08 -16.60 1.11
N PHE A 33 26.27 -17.42 0.45
CA PHE A 33 24.85 -17.13 0.28
C PHE A 33 24.13 -17.09 1.64
N PRO A 34 23.20 -16.15 1.85
CA PRO A 34 22.39 -16.12 3.08
C PRO A 34 21.63 -17.45 3.28
N GLU A 35 21.38 -17.83 4.53
CA GLU A 35 20.62 -19.06 4.85
C GLU A 35 19.17 -19.03 4.33
N ASN A 36 18.59 -17.83 4.16
CA ASN A 36 17.24 -17.60 3.65
C ASN A 36 17.23 -17.24 2.15
N TYR A 37 18.25 -17.63 1.38
CA TYR A 37 18.31 -17.34 -0.04
C TYR A 37 17.21 -18.09 -0.81
N GLN A 38 16.63 -17.45 -1.84
CA GLN A 38 15.48 -17.98 -2.59
C GLN A 38 15.74 -19.37 -3.21
N ALA A 39 16.96 -19.60 -3.69
CA ALA A 39 17.37 -20.90 -4.18
C ALA A 39 17.92 -21.74 -3.02
N ALA A 40 17.13 -22.69 -2.54
CA ALA A 40 17.47 -23.54 -1.39
C ALA A 40 18.78 -24.33 -1.57
N GLU A 41 19.13 -24.65 -2.82
CA GLU A 41 20.37 -25.36 -3.19
C GLU A 41 21.64 -24.52 -2.94
N LEU A 42 21.51 -23.20 -2.93
CA LEU A 42 22.61 -22.25 -2.74
C LEU A 42 22.65 -21.67 -1.32
N ALA A 43 21.56 -21.78 -0.56
CA ALA A 43 21.47 -21.23 0.79
C ALA A 43 22.60 -21.74 1.69
N GLY A 44 23.34 -20.81 2.32
CA GLY A 44 24.47 -21.11 3.19
C GLY A 44 25.73 -21.64 2.49
N GLN A 45 25.73 -21.76 1.15
CA GLN A 45 26.89 -22.27 0.41
C GLN A 45 27.90 -21.17 0.10
N PRO A 46 29.22 -21.43 0.21
CA PRO A 46 30.24 -20.53 -0.27
C PRO A 46 30.29 -20.53 -1.79
N ALA A 47 30.54 -19.37 -2.38
CA ALA A 47 30.71 -19.21 -3.83
C ALA A 47 31.82 -18.22 -4.13
N THR A 48 32.56 -18.46 -5.22
CA THR A 48 33.54 -17.56 -5.75
C THR A 48 33.07 -17.02 -7.10
N PHE A 49 32.95 -15.71 -7.21
CA PHE A 49 32.54 -15.03 -8.43
C PHE A 49 33.77 -14.43 -9.11
N HIS A 50 34.06 -14.89 -10.32
CA HIS A 50 35.11 -14.29 -11.13
C HIS A 50 34.55 -13.08 -11.86
N CYS A 51 34.94 -11.88 -11.41
CA CYS A 51 34.42 -10.60 -11.88
C CYS A 51 35.40 -9.88 -12.78
N THR A 52 34.97 -9.53 -14.00
CA THR A 52 35.76 -8.65 -14.91
C THR A 52 35.10 -7.27 -14.95
N VAL A 53 35.82 -6.23 -14.58
CA VAL A 53 35.30 -4.86 -14.51
C VAL A 53 35.38 -4.20 -15.88
N HIS A 54 34.28 -4.08 -16.58
CA HIS A 54 34.22 -3.49 -17.90
C HIS A 54 34.24 -1.96 -17.86
N GLU A 55 33.60 -1.35 -16.89
CA GLU A 55 33.45 0.08 -16.74
C GLU A 55 33.29 0.49 -15.28
N VAL A 56 33.88 1.61 -14.89
CA VAL A 56 33.67 2.23 -13.58
C VAL A 56 33.05 3.60 -13.81
N LYS A 57 31.91 3.84 -13.21
CA LYS A 57 31.17 5.11 -13.26
C LYS A 57 31.03 5.67 -11.86
N TYR A 58 31.05 6.98 -11.77
CA TYR A 58 30.80 7.71 -10.53
C TYR A 58 29.52 8.55 -10.69
N LYS A 59 28.72 8.59 -9.64
CA LYS A 59 27.63 9.56 -9.57
C LYS A 59 28.22 10.91 -9.15
N ASP A 60 28.20 11.86 -10.07
CA ASP A 60 28.51 13.26 -9.76
C ASP A 60 27.23 13.95 -9.33
N LEU A 61 27.04 14.08 -8.03
CA LEU A 61 25.87 14.73 -7.46
C LEU A 61 26.12 16.23 -7.37
N PRO A 62 25.19 17.06 -7.89
CA PRO A 62 25.29 18.49 -7.72
C PRO A 62 25.21 18.88 -6.24
N GLU A 63 25.89 19.94 -5.87
CA GLU A 63 25.78 20.49 -4.52
C GLU A 63 24.34 20.88 -4.21
N LEU A 64 23.89 20.53 -3.01
CA LEU A 64 22.57 20.90 -2.52
C LEU A 64 22.57 22.40 -2.19
N ASN A 65 22.10 23.20 -3.12
CA ASN A 65 21.99 24.65 -2.99
C ASN A 65 20.64 25.15 -3.54
N ASP A 66 20.35 26.44 -3.31
CA ASP A 66 19.08 27.04 -3.73
C ASP A 66 18.88 27.04 -5.25
N GLU A 67 19.97 27.08 -6.03
CA GLU A 67 19.88 26.99 -7.48
C GLU A 67 19.39 25.61 -7.94
N LEU A 68 19.86 24.54 -7.28
CA LEU A 68 19.38 23.19 -7.52
C LEU A 68 17.89 23.07 -7.18
N ILE A 69 17.46 23.61 -6.03
CA ILE A 69 16.06 23.59 -5.61
C ILE A 69 15.16 24.30 -6.62
N LYS A 70 15.55 25.48 -7.10
CA LYS A 70 14.83 26.19 -8.15
C LYS A 70 14.68 25.41 -9.45
N LYS A 71 15.72 24.62 -9.82
CA LYS A 71 15.66 23.75 -11.01
C LYS A 71 14.66 22.59 -10.85
N LEU A 72 14.37 22.14 -9.64
CA LEU A 72 13.37 21.11 -9.37
C LEU A 72 11.93 21.59 -9.57
N LYS A 73 11.72 22.93 -9.67
CA LYS A 73 10.39 23.55 -9.92
C LYS A 73 9.30 23.07 -8.97
N ILE A 74 9.64 22.90 -7.70
CA ILE A 74 8.66 22.53 -6.66
C ILE A 74 7.90 23.80 -6.29
N GLU A 75 6.59 23.72 -6.32
CA GLU A 75 5.72 24.84 -6.02
C GLU A 75 5.98 25.40 -4.61
N ASN A 76 6.15 26.72 -4.51
CA ASN A 76 6.41 27.46 -3.27
C ASN A 76 7.71 27.08 -2.52
N VAL A 77 8.67 26.41 -3.20
CA VAL A 77 9.94 25.99 -2.61
C VAL A 77 11.11 26.49 -3.45
N GLU A 78 11.82 27.50 -2.95
CA GLU A 78 12.95 28.12 -3.66
C GLU A 78 14.30 27.99 -2.95
N THR A 79 14.32 27.57 -1.69
CA THR A 79 15.53 27.44 -0.89
C THR A 79 15.69 26.03 -0.33
N VAL A 80 16.93 25.66 0.00
CA VAL A 80 17.24 24.37 0.63
C VAL A 80 16.49 24.21 1.95
N ASP A 81 16.39 25.27 2.76
CA ASP A 81 15.70 25.18 4.04
C ASP A 81 14.20 25.02 3.88
N ALA A 82 13.57 25.73 2.93
CA ALA A 82 12.15 25.53 2.59
C ALA A 82 11.91 24.09 2.07
N TYR A 83 12.85 23.54 1.31
CA TYR A 83 12.75 22.16 0.83
C TYR A 83 12.85 21.15 1.98
N LYS A 84 13.78 21.34 2.91
CA LYS A 84 13.90 20.48 4.11
C LYS A 84 12.62 20.50 4.96
N GLU A 85 12.06 21.69 5.19
CA GLU A 85 10.81 21.83 5.96
C GLU A 85 9.63 21.17 5.23
N LYS A 86 9.54 21.33 3.90
CA LYS A 86 8.51 20.62 3.12
C LYS A 86 8.66 19.11 3.23
N VAL A 87 9.85 18.57 3.01
CA VAL A 87 10.11 17.12 3.12
C VAL A 87 9.79 16.62 4.53
N LYS A 88 10.17 17.37 5.58
CA LYS A 88 9.86 17.02 6.96
C LYS A 88 8.35 16.99 7.20
N THR A 89 7.62 18.00 6.72
CA THR A 89 6.15 18.08 6.85
C THR A 89 5.49 16.91 6.11
N ASP A 90 5.90 16.64 4.88
CA ASP A 90 5.35 15.55 4.05
C ASP A 90 5.60 14.17 4.70
N LEU A 91 6.83 13.93 5.19
CA LEU A 91 7.19 12.70 5.89
C LEU A 91 6.47 12.55 7.24
N THR A 92 6.28 13.64 7.98
CA THR A 92 5.52 13.62 9.24
C THR A 92 4.08 13.25 8.97
N ALA A 93 3.43 13.93 8.02
CA ALA A 93 2.05 13.64 7.62
C ALA A 93 1.87 12.22 7.07
N GLN A 94 2.88 11.69 6.35
CA GLN A 94 2.86 10.30 5.90
C GLN A 94 2.93 9.33 7.08
N LYS A 95 3.88 9.55 8.00
CA LYS A 95 4.05 8.67 9.18
C LYS A 95 2.87 8.72 10.13
N GLU A 96 2.25 9.89 10.31
CA GLU A 96 1.03 10.04 11.10
C GLU A 96 -0.13 9.25 10.47
N ARG A 97 -0.29 9.30 9.15
CA ARG A 97 -1.30 8.48 8.45
C ARG A 97 -1.03 6.99 8.59
N GLU A 98 0.20 6.54 8.35
CA GLU A 98 0.59 5.14 8.52
C GLU A 98 0.35 4.66 9.97
N ALA A 99 0.67 5.47 10.96
CA ALA A 99 0.44 5.15 12.37
C ALA A 99 -1.06 5.06 12.70
N GLU A 100 -1.87 5.98 12.17
CA GLU A 100 -3.32 5.99 12.36
C GLU A 100 -3.99 4.80 11.66
N GLU A 101 -3.55 4.44 10.46
CA GLU A 101 -4.03 3.26 9.75
C GLU A 101 -3.67 1.97 10.50
N ASN A 102 -2.43 1.83 10.95
CA ASN A 102 -1.98 0.67 11.71
C ASN A 102 -2.74 0.55 13.04
N PHE A 103 -2.91 1.65 13.76
CA PHE A 103 -3.68 1.69 15.00
C PHE A 103 -5.15 1.27 14.74
N THR A 104 -5.76 1.82 13.70
CA THR A 104 -7.14 1.50 13.32
C THR A 104 -7.29 0.01 12.98
N ASN A 105 -6.37 -0.54 12.18
CA ASN A 105 -6.39 -1.95 11.80
C ASN A 105 -6.19 -2.89 13.00
N GLU A 106 -5.25 -2.57 13.89
CA GLU A 106 -5.02 -3.34 15.11
C GLU A 106 -6.23 -3.29 16.05
N LEU A 107 -6.82 -2.11 16.20
CA LEU A 107 -8.01 -1.91 17.03
C LEU A 107 -9.20 -2.70 16.50
N LEU A 108 -9.50 -2.58 15.20
CA LEU A 108 -10.56 -3.35 14.55
C LEU A 108 -10.30 -4.85 14.64
N GLY A 109 -9.06 -5.29 14.45
CA GLY A 109 -8.67 -6.69 14.64
C GLY A 109 -9.06 -7.20 16.03
N LYS A 110 -8.67 -6.49 17.08
CA LYS A 110 -9.00 -6.85 18.48
C LYS A 110 -10.52 -6.86 18.75
N VAL A 111 -11.25 -5.89 18.22
CA VAL A 111 -12.71 -5.83 18.36
C VAL A 111 -13.36 -7.01 17.64
N CYS A 112 -12.92 -7.31 16.43
CA CYS A 112 -13.43 -8.45 15.67
C CYS A 112 -13.08 -9.80 16.32
N ASP A 113 -11.88 -9.96 16.90
CA ASP A 113 -11.48 -11.18 17.59
C ASP A 113 -12.37 -11.47 18.81
N ASN A 114 -12.78 -10.42 19.51
CA ASN A 114 -13.69 -10.53 20.64
C ASN A 114 -15.16 -10.74 20.23
N ALA A 115 -15.50 -10.52 18.97
CA ALA A 115 -16.85 -10.69 18.46
C ALA A 115 -17.10 -12.12 17.98
N ASN A 116 -18.20 -12.73 18.44
CA ASN A 116 -18.68 -14.01 17.94
C ASN A 116 -19.76 -13.77 16.89
N VAL A 117 -19.43 -13.99 15.62
CA VAL A 117 -20.31 -13.73 14.48
C VAL A 117 -20.34 -14.94 13.57
N GLU A 118 -21.54 -15.48 13.32
CA GLU A 118 -21.75 -16.48 12.26
C GLU A 118 -22.00 -15.76 10.94
N ILE A 119 -21.10 -15.95 9.98
CA ILE A 119 -21.17 -15.29 8.68
C ILE A 119 -21.73 -16.27 7.66
N PRO A 120 -22.90 -16.01 7.05
CA PRO A 120 -23.41 -16.84 5.97
C PRO A 120 -22.46 -16.84 4.76
N ALA A 121 -22.24 -18.02 4.15
CA ALA A 121 -21.37 -18.17 3.01
C ALA A 121 -21.74 -17.22 1.85
N VAL A 122 -23.03 -17.00 1.63
CA VAL A 122 -23.54 -16.09 0.58
C VAL A 122 -23.02 -14.65 0.75
N MET A 123 -22.76 -14.18 1.97
CA MET A 123 -22.19 -12.84 2.20
C MET A 123 -20.72 -12.82 1.84
N ILE A 124 -19.99 -13.89 2.13
CA ILE A 124 -18.58 -14.02 1.75
C ILE A 124 -18.46 -14.07 0.24
N ASP A 125 -19.29 -14.87 -0.43
CA ASP A 125 -19.31 -14.99 -1.89
C ASP A 125 -19.61 -13.65 -2.57
N ALA A 126 -20.59 -12.90 -2.06
CA ALA A 126 -20.91 -11.57 -2.56
C ALA A 126 -19.73 -10.57 -2.40
N GLU A 127 -19.01 -10.65 -1.27
CA GLU A 127 -17.84 -9.83 -1.05
C GLU A 127 -16.68 -10.24 -1.97
N VAL A 128 -16.45 -11.53 -2.19
CA VAL A 128 -15.48 -12.04 -3.17
C VAL A 128 -15.80 -11.52 -4.57
N ASP A 129 -17.09 -11.52 -4.97
CA ASP A 129 -17.51 -10.94 -6.25
C ASP A 129 -17.17 -9.45 -6.37
N ARG A 130 -17.36 -8.69 -5.30
CA ARG A 130 -16.99 -7.26 -5.25
C ARG A 130 -15.48 -7.07 -5.35
N MET A 131 -14.70 -7.83 -4.58
CA MET A 131 -13.23 -7.78 -4.60
C MET A 131 -12.68 -8.17 -5.96
N TYR A 132 -13.29 -9.15 -6.62
CA TYR A 132 -12.88 -9.57 -7.96
C TYR A 132 -13.14 -8.47 -9.01
N LYS A 133 -14.29 -7.78 -8.94
CA LYS A 133 -14.56 -6.61 -9.79
C LYS A 133 -13.60 -5.46 -9.55
N GLU A 134 -13.21 -5.21 -8.30
CA GLU A 134 -12.18 -4.22 -7.97
C GLU A 134 -10.82 -4.62 -8.56
N PHE A 135 -10.48 -5.90 -8.51
CA PHE A 135 -9.28 -6.44 -9.14
C PHE A 135 -9.30 -6.23 -10.67
N GLU A 136 -10.42 -6.53 -11.33
CA GLU A 136 -10.59 -6.29 -12.77
C GLU A 136 -10.40 -4.80 -13.11
N GLY A 137 -11.00 -3.91 -12.33
CA GLY A 137 -10.85 -2.45 -12.50
C GLY A 137 -9.40 -1.99 -12.36
N ARG A 138 -8.66 -2.49 -11.39
CA ARG A 138 -7.22 -2.17 -11.21
C ARG A 138 -6.38 -2.67 -12.38
N MET A 139 -6.67 -3.87 -12.88
CA MET A 139 -5.98 -4.40 -14.05
C MET A 139 -6.22 -3.52 -15.29
N GLN A 140 -7.45 -3.09 -15.52
CA GLN A 140 -7.78 -2.19 -16.63
C GLN A 140 -7.05 -0.85 -16.54
N GLN A 141 -6.95 -0.25 -15.35
CA GLN A 141 -6.19 0.98 -15.13
C GLN A 141 -4.69 0.81 -15.43
N SER A 142 -4.17 -0.39 -15.20
CA SER A 142 -2.77 -0.75 -15.53
C SER A 142 -2.57 -1.15 -17.00
N GLY A 143 -3.61 -1.06 -17.84
CA GLY A 143 -3.56 -1.39 -19.27
C GLY A 143 -3.65 -2.89 -19.58
N PHE A 144 -4.02 -3.73 -18.61
CA PHE A 144 -4.19 -5.16 -18.77
C PHE A 144 -5.64 -5.57 -18.48
N THR A 145 -6.06 -6.71 -19.07
CA THR A 145 -7.31 -7.36 -18.64
C THR A 145 -7.02 -8.42 -17.58
N ALA A 146 -7.99 -8.70 -16.71
CA ALA A 146 -7.88 -9.80 -15.76
C ALA A 146 -7.53 -11.14 -16.46
N LYS A 147 -8.12 -11.38 -17.63
CA LYS A 147 -7.82 -12.56 -18.44
C LYS A 147 -6.33 -12.65 -18.84
N GLN A 148 -5.74 -11.56 -19.32
CA GLN A 148 -4.32 -11.52 -19.70
C GLN A 148 -3.43 -11.77 -18.48
N PHE A 149 -3.81 -11.25 -17.32
CA PHE A 149 -3.09 -11.50 -16.08
C PHE A 149 -3.15 -12.98 -15.67
N LEU A 150 -4.34 -13.59 -15.72
CA LEU A 150 -4.53 -15.01 -15.41
C LEU A 150 -3.73 -15.91 -16.34
N GLU A 151 -3.73 -15.63 -17.66
CA GLU A 151 -2.93 -16.35 -18.64
C GLU A 151 -1.42 -16.23 -18.38
N ALA A 152 -0.93 -15.02 -18.06
CA ALA A 152 0.48 -14.76 -17.78
C ALA A 152 0.98 -15.41 -16.48
N THR A 153 0.10 -15.53 -15.48
CA THR A 153 0.44 -16.12 -14.16
C THR A 153 0.07 -17.60 -14.06
N HIS A 154 -0.53 -18.17 -15.10
CA HIS A 154 -1.05 -19.56 -15.11
C HIS A 154 -2.03 -19.84 -13.96
N GLN A 155 -2.81 -18.83 -13.57
CA GLN A 155 -3.84 -18.95 -12.54
C GLN A 155 -5.24 -19.02 -13.16
N THR A 156 -6.19 -19.56 -12.39
CA THR A 156 -7.61 -19.54 -12.78
C THR A 156 -8.36 -18.49 -11.96
N GLU A 157 -9.54 -18.07 -12.47
CA GLU A 157 -10.41 -17.15 -11.73
C GLU A 157 -10.81 -17.76 -10.38
N GLU A 158 -11.13 -19.06 -10.35
CA GLU A 158 -11.50 -19.76 -9.12
C GLU A 158 -10.36 -19.73 -8.09
N ALA A 159 -9.10 -19.87 -8.53
CA ALA A 159 -7.93 -19.81 -7.64
C ALA A 159 -7.77 -18.41 -7.04
N ILE A 160 -7.92 -17.35 -7.84
CA ILE A 160 -7.88 -15.96 -7.34
C ILE A 160 -9.02 -15.69 -6.36
N ARG A 161 -10.25 -16.11 -6.68
CA ARG A 161 -11.41 -15.98 -5.80
C ARG A 161 -11.24 -16.74 -4.49
N ALA A 162 -10.68 -17.94 -4.54
CA ALA A 162 -10.37 -18.72 -3.34
C ALA A 162 -9.30 -18.02 -2.47
N GLN A 163 -8.31 -17.38 -3.07
CA GLN A 163 -7.32 -16.58 -2.34
C GLN A 163 -7.93 -15.32 -1.69
N MET A 164 -8.97 -14.74 -2.29
CA MET A 164 -9.68 -13.58 -1.75
C MET A 164 -10.65 -13.95 -0.61
N SER A 165 -11.13 -15.19 -0.55
CA SER A 165 -12.17 -15.61 0.40
C SER A 165 -11.84 -15.35 1.88
N PRO A 166 -10.61 -15.60 2.40
CA PRO A 166 -10.30 -15.28 3.79
C PRO A 166 -10.36 -13.77 4.09
N GLU A 167 -9.90 -12.93 3.17
CA GLU A 167 -9.98 -11.48 3.30
C GLU A 167 -11.43 -10.99 3.22
N ALA A 168 -12.21 -11.55 2.29
CA ALA A 168 -13.64 -11.26 2.17
C ALA A 168 -14.38 -11.58 3.47
N ALA A 169 -14.11 -12.74 4.08
CA ALA A 169 -14.70 -13.11 5.37
C ALA A 169 -14.33 -12.12 6.48
N ALA A 170 -13.07 -11.65 6.53
CA ALA A 170 -12.65 -10.65 7.49
C ALA A 170 -13.34 -9.29 7.27
N ARG A 171 -13.50 -8.85 6.02
CA ARG A 171 -14.22 -7.61 5.67
C ARG A 171 -15.68 -7.68 6.09
N VAL A 172 -16.38 -8.78 5.76
CA VAL A 172 -17.77 -9.00 6.15
C VAL A 172 -17.90 -9.03 7.68
N LYS A 173 -16.99 -9.71 8.38
CA LYS A 173 -16.98 -9.72 9.85
C LYS A 173 -16.88 -8.31 10.42
N THR A 174 -15.94 -7.52 9.93
CA THR A 174 -15.74 -6.13 10.37
C THR A 174 -16.99 -5.29 10.14
N GLN A 175 -17.59 -5.40 8.96
CA GLN A 175 -18.83 -4.69 8.65
C GLN A 175 -19.95 -5.06 9.63
N LEU A 176 -20.21 -6.36 9.86
CA LEU A 176 -21.26 -6.82 10.77
C LEU A 176 -21.02 -6.37 12.22
N VAL A 177 -19.75 -6.34 12.65
CA VAL A 177 -19.39 -5.86 13.99
C VAL A 177 -19.64 -4.36 14.11
N LEU A 178 -19.26 -3.55 13.13
CA LEU A 178 -19.54 -2.11 13.13
C LEU A 178 -21.05 -1.84 13.10
N GLU A 179 -21.81 -2.52 12.26
CA GLU A 179 -23.27 -2.42 12.24
C GLU A 179 -23.92 -2.79 13.57
N ALA A 180 -23.39 -3.80 14.28
CA ALA A 180 -23.86 -4.17 15.60
C ALA A 180 -23.58 -3.07 16.63
N ILE A 181 -22.41 -2.42 16.56
CA ILE A 181 -22.05 -1.28 17.43
C ILE A 181 -22.94 -0.07 17.11
N VAL A 182 -23.16 0.24 15.83
CA VAL A 182 -24.08 1.30 15.40
C VAL A 182 -25.45 1.13 16.05
N LYS A 183 -25.97 -0.11 16.04
CA LYS A 183 -27.28 -0.43 16.68
C LYS A 183 -27.23 -0.33 18.19
N ALA A 184 -26.19 -0.87 18.82
CA ALA A 184 -26.06 -0.92 20.27
C ALA A 184 -25.93 0.48 20.89
N GLU A 185 -25.13 1.33 20.26
CA GLU A 185 -24.83 2.69 20.71
C GLU A 185 -25.77 3.75 20.10
N SER A 186 -26.76 3.32 19.29
CA SER A 186 -27.70 4.22 18.59
C SER A 186 -27.00 5.33 17.81
N ILE A 187 -25.94 4.96 17.09
CA ILE A 187 -25.16 5.91 16.28
C ILE A 187 -25.92 6.19 14.99
N GLU A 188 -26.18 7.45 14.73
CA GLU A 188 -26.88 7.88 13.51
C GLU A 188 -26.04 8.92 12.74
N ALA A 189 -26.11 8.85 11.42
CA ALA A 189 -25.70 9.94 10.55
C ALA A 189 -26.90 10.84 10.25
N SER A 190 -26.73 12.16 10.37
CA SER A 190 -27.77 13.12 10.04
C SER A 190 -27.88 13.30 8.52
N ASP A 191 -29.01 13.81 8.08
CA ASP A 191 -29.18 14.14 6.65
C ASP A 191 -28.21 15.26 6.21
N GLU A 192 -27.81 16.14 7.14
CA GLU A 192 -26.79 17.15 6.89
C GLU A 192 -25.39 16.52 6.65
N ASP A 193 -25.03 15.48 7.39
CA ASP A 193 -23.79 14.72 7.17
C ASP A 193 -23.79 14.08 5.77
N VAL A 194 -24.94 13.51 5.36
CA VAL A 194 -25.11 12.89 4.05
C VAL A 194 -24.96 13.93 2.91
N GLU A 195 -25.60 15.09 3.03
CA GLU A 195 -25.46 16.15 2.01
C GLU A 195 -24.03 16.70 1.93
N LYS A 196 -23.36 16.81 3.07
CA LYS A 196 -21.95 17.23 3.12
C LYS A 196 -21.04 16.20 2.44
N GLU A 197 -21.29 14.92 2.65
CA GLU A 197 -20.53 13.86 2.00
C GLU A 197 -20.72 13.86 0.49
N PHE A 198 -21.96 14.04 -0.01
CA PHE A 198 -22.22 14.20 -1.43
C PHE A 198 -21.49 15.42 -2.03
N THR A 199 -21.37 16.51 -1.27
CA THR A 199 -20.63 17.70 -1.69
C THR A 199 -19.13 17.39 -1.79
N THR A 200 -18.57 16.71 -0.79
CA THR A 200 -17.17 16.27 -0.78
C THR A 200 -16.87 15.35 -1.98
N MET A 201 -17.75 14.38 -2.24
CA MET A 201 -17.63 13.50 -3.42
C MET A 201 -17.71 14.28 -4.74
N SER A 202 -18.60 15.28 -4.83
CA SER A 202 -18.74 16.14 -6.01
C SER A 202 -17.44 16.89 -6.32
N GLU A 203 -16.79 17.43 -5.32
CA GLU A 203 -15.49 18.11 -5.45
C GLU A 203 -14.38 17.15 -5.83
N MET A 204 -14.32 15.97 -5.18
CA MET A 204 -13.29 14.96 -5.40
C MET A 204 -13.34 14.37 -6.82
N TYR A 205 -14.53 14.04 -7.30
CA TYR A 205 -14.72 13.40 -8.60
C TYR A 205 -15.00 14.40 -9.74
N ASN A 206 -15.09 15.70 -9.43
CA ASN A 206 -15.48 16.75 -10.37
C ASN A 206 -16.77 16.41 -11.13
N MET A 207 -17.78 15.97 -10.38
CA MET A 207 -19.09 15.56 -10.88
C MET A 207 -20.20 16.32 -10.16
N GLU A 208 -21.33 16.56 -10.86
CA GLU A 208 -22.48 17.17 -10.21
C GLU A 208 -23.09 16.27 -9.13
N VAL A 209 -23.50 16.86 -8.00
CA VAL A 209 -24.08 16.16 -6.83
C VAL A 209 -25.27 15.27 -7.25
N GLU A 210 -26.16 15.79 -8.10
CA GLU A 210 -27.33 15.05 -8.59
C GLU A 210 -26.94 13.78 -9.36
N LYS A 211 -25.84 13.83 -10.09
CA LYS A 211 -25.34 12.67 -10.80
C LYS A 211 -24.79 11.61 -9.83
N ILE A 212 -24.10 12.04 -8.77
CA ILE A 212 -23.61 11.13 -7.73
C ILE A 212 -24.79 10.50 -6.99
N LYS A 213 -25.81 11.28 -6.62
CA LYS A 213 -27.04 10.79 -6.00
C LYS A 213 -27.80 9.78 -6.86
N SER A 214 -27.66 9.85 -8.19
CA SER A 214 -28.24 8.84 -9.09
C SER A 214 -27.47 7.52 -9.12
N LEU A 215 -26.21 7.52 -8.71
CA LEU A 215 -25.32 6.34 -8.67
C LEU A 215 -25.28 5.67 -7.30
N ILE A 216 -25.38 6.47 -6.24
CA ILE A 216 -25.26 6.01 -4.86
C ILE A 216 -26.48 6.51 -4.08
N SER A 217 -27.16 5.60 -3.40
CA SER A 217 -28.35 5.98 -2.61
C SER A 217 -27.94 6.74 -1.34
N PRO A 218 -28.75 7.74 -0.91
CA PRO A 218 -28.53 8.43 0.37
C PRO A 218 -28.48 7.47 1.57
N GLU A 219 -29.25 6.40 1.52
CA GLU A 219 -29.29 5.37 2.56
C GLU A 219 -27.95 4.62 2.68
N SER A 220 -27.27 4.32 1.54
CA SER A 220 -25.94 3.72 1.56
C SER A 220 -24.93 4.66 2.19
N ILE A 221 -24.92 5.93 1.81
CA ILE A 221 -24.04 6.94 2.41
C ILE A 221 -24.31 7.08 3.91
N LYS A 222 -25.57 7.07 4.32
CA LYS A 222 -25.98 7.16 5.72
C LYS A 222 -25.44 5.98 6.54
N ALA A 223 -25.51 4.77 5.98
CA ALA A 223 -24.97 3.57 6.61
C ALA A 223 -23.44 3.61 6.72
N ASP A 224 -22.76 4.04 5.66
CA ASP A 224 -21.29 4.17 5.65
C ASP A 224 -20.81 5.20 6.67
N LEU A 225 -21.47 6.36 6.74
CA LEU A 225 -21.18 7.39 7.74
C LEU A 225 -21.46 6.92 9.18
N ALA A 226 -22.51 6.14 9.39
CA ALA A 226 -22.77 5.55 10.70
C ALA A 226 -21.67 4.57 11.10
N ASN A 227 -21.20 3.72 10.19
CA ASN A 227 -20.08 2.81 10.43
C ASN A 227 -18.77 3.57 10.71
N GLN A 228 -18.52 4.68 10.01
CA GLN A 228 -17.37 5.53 10.27
C GLN A 228 -17.43 6.18 11.66
N LYS A 229 -18.61 6.70 12.06
CA LYS A 229 -18.84 7.23 13.41
C LYS A 229 -18.67 6.14 14.48
N ALA A 230 -19.06 4.90 14.21
CA ALA A 230 -18.84 3.77 15.11
C ALA A 230 -17.34 3.47 15.28
N LEU A 231 -16.56 3.55 14.21
CA LEU A 231 -15.13 3.41 14.26
C LEU A 231 -14.48 4.52 15.11
N ASP A 232 -14.92 5.77 14.94
CA ASP A 232 -14.43 6.91 15.75
C ASP A 232 -14.82 6.74 17.22
N PHE A 233 -16.02 6.23 17.49
CA PHE A 233 -16.47 5.89 18.84
C PHE A 233 -15.56 4.84 19.50
N ILE A 234 -15.21 3.77 18.77
CA ILE A 234 -14.28 2.75 19.25
C ILE A 234 -12.91 3.37 19.55
N LYS A 235 -12.36 4.20 18.62
CA LYS A 235 -11.07 4.88 18.79
C LYS A 235 -11.03 5.75 20.06
N THR A 236 -12.09 6.49 20.32
CA THR A 236 -12.18 7.35 21.49
C THR A 236 -12.42 6.60 22.80
N SER A 237 -12.90 5.38 22.73
CA SER A 237 -13.17 4.52 23.91
C SER A 237 -11.92 3.79 24.42
N VAL A 238 -10.85 3.77 23.62
CA VAL A 238 -9.55 3.17 24.01
C VAL A 238 -8.75 4.22 24.79
N LYS A 239 -8.48 3.93 26.05
CA LYS A 239 -7.63 4.74 26.94
C LYS A 239 -6.20 4.25 26.95
#